data_1b732d813d04734b29df0325f891aa8e
#
_entry.id   1b732d813d04734b29df0325f891aa8e
#
_cell.length_a   1.000
_cell.length_b   1.000
_cell.length_c   1.000
_cell.angle_alpha   90.00
_cell.angle_beta   90.00
_cell.angle_gamma   90.00
#
_symmetry.space_group_name_H-M   'P 1'
#
loop_
_entity.id
_entity.type
_entity.pdbx_description
1 polymer ?
#
loop_
_entity_poly.entity_id
_entity_poly.type
_entity_poly.pdbx_seq_one_letter_code
_entity_poly.pdbx_strand_id
1 'polypeptide(L)'
;EANLLLDTLHSDAPALPKTENDRLFYSVLEDYVDITVKQERMKKMKADPHYNALQVKYAYAVTCHKAQGGQWQNVFLDQGYMSDEYLTPDYFRWLYTAFTRASKTLYLVNYPEEQIE
;
A
#
# COMPACT_ATOMS: atom_id res chain seq x y z
N GLU A 1 4.14 -19.84 5.98
CA GLU A 1 4.10 -19.78 4.51
C GLU A 1 2.87 -19.00 4.08
N ALA A 2 2.99 -18.18 3.03
CA ALA A 2 1.90 -17.44 2.44
C ALA A 2 2.05 -17.44 0.91
N ASN A 3 0.93 -17.50 0.19
CA ASN A 3 0.94 -17.34 -1.25
C ASN A 3 1.03 -15.85 -1.59
N LEU A 4 1.84 -15.51 -2.59
CA LEU A 4 2.03 -14.14 -3.08
C LEU A 4 1.54 -14.03 -4.52
N LEU A 5 0.81 -12.96 -4.83
CA LEU A 5 0.42 -12.61 -6.18
C LEU A 5 1.52 -11.75 -6.81
N LEU A 6 2.28 -12.34 -7.75
CA LEU A 6 3.44 -11.69 -8.36
C LEU A 6 3.06 -10.64 -9.41
N ASP A 7 1.88 -10.76 -10.01
CA ASP A 7 1.40 -9.82 -11.05
C ASP A 7 1.27 -8.39 -10.54
N THR A 8 1.14 -8.21 -9.22
CA THR A 8 1.06 -6.88 -8.59
C THR A 8 2.41 -6.21 -8.35
N LEU A 9 3.54 -6.93 -8.45
CA LEU A 9 4.88 -6.41 -8.09
C LEU A 9 5.27 -5.16 -8.87
N HIS A 10 4.98 -5.12 -10.16
CA HIS A 10 5.35 -4.05 -11.09
C HIS A 10 4.16 -3.20 -11.56
N SER A 11 2.96 -3.45 -11.02
CA SER A 11 1.76 -2.69 -11.38
C SER A 11 1.83 -1.28 -10.81
N ASP A 12 1.49 -0.25 -11.61
CA ASP A 12 1.36 1.13 -11.13
C ASP A 12 0.10 1.36 -10.29
N ALA A 13 -0.91 0.50 -10.46
CA ALA A 13 -2.15 0.58 -9.70
C ALA A 13 -1.95 0.25 -8.20
N PRO A 14 -2.64 0.92 -7.26
CA PRO A 14 -2.50 0.69 -5.82
C PRO A 14 -2.96 -0.70 -5.38
N ALA A 15 -3.82 -1.35 -6.16
CA ALA A 15 -4.30 -2.72 -5.99
C ALA A 15 -4.56 -3.35 -7.35
N LEU A 16 -4.90 -4.63 -7.37
CA LEU A 16 -5.23 -5.34 -8.60
C LEU A 16 -6.42 -4.65 -9.30
N PRO A 17 -6.29 -4.24 -10.58
CA PRO A 17 -7.39 -3.68 -11.34
C PRO A 17 -8.61 -4.60 -11.37
N LYS A 18 -9.81 -4.03 -11.47
CA LYS A 18 -11.05 -4.81 -11.45
C LYS A 18 -11.06 -5.91 -12.51
N THR A 19 -10.59 -5.61 -13.71
CA THR A 19 -10.51 -6.56 -14.83
C THR A 19 -9.63 -7.77 -14.53
N GLU A 20 -8.49 -7.54 -13.89
CA GLU A 20 -7.56 -8.61 -13.50
C GLU A 20 -8.08 -9.39 -12.28
N ASN A 21 -8.72 -8.71 -11.36
CA ASN A 21 -9.38 -9.36 -10.23
C ASN A 21 -10.54 -10.26 -10.70
N ASP A 22 -11.31 -9.81 -11.70
CA ASP A 22 -12.36 -10.64 -12.30
C ASP A 22 -11.76 -11.85 -13.04
N ARG A 23 -10.64 -11.69 -13.74
CA ARG A 23 -9.93 -12.82 -14.37
C ARG A 23 -9.47 -13.83 -13.32
N LEU A 24 -8.83 -13.37 -12.24
CA LEU A 24 -8.41 -14.23 -11.14
C LEU A 24 -9.61 -14.98 -10.53
N PHE A 25 -10.72 -14.25 -10.30
CA PHE A 25 -11.94 -14.84 -9.79
C PHE A 25 -12.47 -15.98 -10.68
N TYR A 26 -12.57 -15.75 -11.99
CA TYR A 26 -13.08 -16.78 -12.92
C TYR A 26 -12.08 -17.93 -13.08
N SER A 27 -10.79 -17.66 -13.12
CA SER A 27 -9.77 -18.69 -13.21
C SER A 27 -9.82 -19.63 -12.00
N VAL A 28 -9.87 -19.10 -10.78
CA VAL A 28 -10.00 -19.93 -9.58
C VAL A 28 -11.37 -20.62 -9.49
N LEU A 29 -12.43 -20.01 -10.02
CA LEU A 29 -13.75 -20.63 -10.05
C LEU A 29 -13.80 -21.85 -10.98
N GLU A 30 -13.00 -21.86 -12.05
CA GLU A 30 -12.88 -23.00 -12.96
C GLU A 30 -12.29 -24.24 -12.28
N ASP A 31 -11.40 -24.07 -11.31
CA ASP A 31 -10.82 -25.18 -10.52
C ASP A 31 -11.87 -25.92 -9.68
N TYR A 32 -13.03 -25.31 -9.46
CA TYR A 32 -14.13 -25.85 -8.66
C TYR A 32 -15.37 -26.21 -9.48
N VAL A 33 -15.21 -26.47 -10.78
CA VAL A 33 -16.32 -26.76 -11.71
C VAL A 33 -17.07 -28.05 -11.33
N ASP A 34 -16.39 -28.99 -10.71
CA ASP A 34 -16.96 -30.28 -10.27
C ASP A 34 -17.99 -30.12 -9.14
N ILE A 35 -18.02 -28.96 -8.47
CA ILE A 35 -18.98 -28.70 -7.42
C ILE A 35 -20.25 -28.11 -8.02
N THR A 36 -21.31 -28.93 -8.07
CA THR A 36 -22.59 -28.56 -8.68
C THR A 36 -23.38 -27.54 -7.87
N VAL A 37 -23.23 -27.54 -6.53
CA VAL A 37 -23.91 -26.61 -5.63
C VAL A 37 -23.22 -25.25 -5.63
N LYS A 38 -23.88 -24.25 -6.20
CA LYS A 38 -23.31 -22.88 -6.37
C LYS A 38 -22.81 -22.27 -5.07
N GLN A 39 -23.54 -22.42 -3.97
CA GLN A 39 -23.16 -21.84 -2.67
C GLN A 39 -21.88 -22.52 -2.12
N GLU A 40 -21.75 -23.81 -2.27
CA GLU A 40 -20.60 -24.57 -1.81
C GLU A 40 -19.36 -24.27 -2.66
N ARG A 41 -19.52 -24.16 -3.98
CA ARG A 41 -18.49 -23.70 -4.90
C ARG A 41 -17.95 -22.33 -4.50
N MET A 42 -18.83 -21.35 -4.27
CA MET A 42 -18.44 -20.00 -3.86
C MET A 42 -17.75 -19.98 -2.49
N LYS A 43 -18.15 -20.82 -1.56
CA LYS A 43 -17.50 -20.92 -0.25
C LYS A 43 -16.08 -21.47 -0.37
N LYS A 44 -15.86 -22.52 -1.17
CA LYS A 44 -14.53 -23.09 -1.41
C LYS A 44 -13.61 -22.11 -2.15
N MET A 45 -14.11 -21.49 -3.21
CA MET A 45 -13.35 -20.48 -3.96
C MET A 45 -12.91 -19.32 -3.06
N LYS A 46 -13.78 -18.78 -2.19
CA LYS A 46 -13.42 -17.71 -1.24
C LYS A 46 -12.42 -18.14 -0.17
N ALA A 47 -12.31 -19.44 0.10
CA ALA A 47 -11.33 -20.00 1.03
C ALA A 47 -10.03 -20.44 0.32
N ASP A 48 -9.98 -20.35 -1.01
CA ASP A 48 -8.83 -20.78 -1.80
C ASP A 48 -7.59 -19.94 -1.50
N PRO A 49 -6.43 -20.57 -1.26
CA PRO A 49 -5.20 -19.86 -0.94
C PRO A 49 -4.63 -19.04 -2.11
N HIS A 50 -4.93 -19.36 -3.36
CA HIS A 50 -4.53 -18.58 -4.53
C HIS A 50 -5.41 -17.36 -4.70
N TYR A 51 -6.73 -17.50 -4.48
CA TYR A 51 -7.64 -16.36 -4.48
C TYR A 51 -7.32 -15.36 -3.36
N ASN A 52 -6.88 -15.85 -2.20
CA ASN A 52 -6.48 -15.04 -1.05
C ASN A 52 -4.97 -14.75 -1.00
N ALA A 53 -4.25 -14.93 -2.11
CA ALA A 53 -2.83 -14.62 -2.18
C ALA A 53 -2.57 -13.13 -1.87
N LEU A 54 -1.52 -12.88 -1.11
CA LEU A 54 -1.14 -11.52 -0.72
C LEU A 54 -0.68 -10.72 -1.94
N GLN A 55 -1.30 -9.59 -2.16
CA GLN A 55 -0.87 -8.61 -3.16
C GLN A 55 0.33 -7.84 -2.60
N VAL A 56 1.50 -8.04 -3.20
CA VAL A 56 2.74 -7.38 -2.80
C VAL A 56 3.25 -6.48 -3.91
N LYS A 57 3.87 -5.37 -3.53
CA LYS A 57 4.46 -4.40 -4.47
C LYS A 57 5.83 -3.99 -3.99
N TYR A 58 6.70 -3.65 -4.92
CA TYR A 58 7.88 -2.88 -4.59
C TYR A 58 7.47 -1.46 -4.20
N ALA A 59 8.01 -0.96 -3.10
CA ALA A 59 7.82 0.40 -2.65
C ALA A 59 9.19 1.04 -2.44
N TYR A 60 9.54 1.96 -3.32
CA TYR A 60 10.76 2.78 -3.19
C TYR A 60 10.51 4.00 -2.30
N ALA A 61 9.26 4.46 -2.27
CA ALA A 61 8.78 5.49 -1.37
C ALA A 61 7.32 5.19 -0.99
N VAL A 62 6.91 5.67 0.18
CA VAL A 62 5.53 5.52 0.68
C VAL A 62 5.01 6.89 1.13
N THR A 63 3.72 7.11 0.98
CA THR A 63 3.10 8.33 1.53
C THR A 63 3.10 8.26 3.06
N CYS A 64 3.14 9.42 3.71
CA CYS A 64 3.09 9.53 5.17
C CYS A 64 1.91 8.75 5.77
N HIS A 65 0.73 8.79 5.14
CA HIS A 65 -0.44 8.05 5.59
C HIS A 65 -0.24 6.53 5.59
N LYS A 66 0.42 6.00 4.55
CA LYS A 66 0.73 4.56 4.47
C LYS A 66 1.85 4.14 5.42
N ALA A 67 2.68 5.09 5.85
CA ALA A 67 3.74 4.86 6.82
C ALA A 67 3.25 4.88 8.27
N GLN A 68 1.99 5.22 8.53
CA GLN A 68 1.43 5.22 9.89
C GLN A 68 1.54 3.85 10.54
N GLY A 69 1.97 3.83 11.81
CA GLY A 69 2.22 2.60 12.57
C GLY A 69 3.61 1.97 12.35
N GLY A 70 4.34 2.34 11.27
CA GLY A 70 5.71 1.91 11.05
C GLY A 70 6.73 2.88 11.65
N GLN A 71 7.95 2.37 11.94
CA GLN A 71 9.12 3.18 12.31
C GLN A 71 10.36 2.61 11.64
N TRP A 72 11.27 3.50 11.23
CA TRP A 72 12.52 3.15 10.57
C TRP A 72 13.67 3.92 11.21
N GLN A 73 14.86 3.33 11.22
CA GLN A 73 16.04 3.99 11.79
C GLN A 73 16.39 5.29 11.06
N ASN A 74 16.33 5.26 9.74
CA ASN A 74 16.63 6.39 8.88
C ASN A 74 15.43 6.65 7.97
N VAL A 75 14.97 7.90 7.95
CA VAL A 75 13.85 8.33 7.14
C VAL A 75 14.27 9.53 6.31
N PHE A 76 14.07 9.47 5.00
CA PHE A 76 14.14 10.61 4.10
C PHE A 76 12.72 11.12 3.87
N LEU A 77 12.44 12.30 4.35
CA LEU A 77 11.15 12.95 4.22
C LEU A 77 11.20 14.03 3.16
N ASP A 78 10.52 13.80 2.05
CA ASP A 78 10.36 14.76 0.98
C ASP A 78 9.03 15.52 1.17
N GLN A 79 9.13 16.82 1.39
CA GLN A 79 7.97 17.70 1.53
C GLN A 79 7.33 17.99 0.17
N GLY A 80 8.10 17.87 -0.93
CA GLY A 80 7.69 18.32 -2.24
C GLY A 80 7.60 19.85 -2.33
N TYR A 81 6.89 20.32 -3.35
CA TYR A 81 6.64 21.75 -3.51
C TYR A 81 5.50 22.19 -2.59
N MET A 82 5.77 23.13 -1.70
CA MET A 82 4.79 23.72 -0.78
C MET A 82 4.78 25.24 -0.93
N SER A 83 3.61 25.83 -0.97
CA SER A 83 3.40 27.27 -0.80
C SER A 83 2.87 27.56 0.60
N ASP A 84 3.01 28.82 1.05
CA ASP A 84 2.58 29.24 2.40
C ASP A 84 1.09 28.98 2.66
N GLU A 85 0.27 28.92 1.63
CA GLU A 85 -1.15 28.62 1.72
C GLU A 85 -1.45 27.21 2.29
N TYR A 86 -0.47 26.31 2.24
CA TYR A 86 -0.60 24.93 2.75
C TYR A 86 -0.22 24.79 4.23
N LEU A 87 0.24 25.85 4.89
CA LEU A 87 0.57 25.87 6.34
C LEU A 87 -0.71 25.85 7.20
N THR A 88 -1.45 24.76 7.11
CA THR A 88 -2.70 24.53 7.85
C THR A 88 -2.45 23.64 9.08
N PRO A 89 -3.40 23.59 10.05
CA PRO A 89 -3.30 22.64 11.16
C PRO A 89 -3.15 21.18 10.70
N ASP A 90 -3.73 20.81 9.56
CA ASP A 90 -3.60 19.45 9.02
C ASP A 90 -2.21 19.17 8.46
N TYR A 91 -1.55 20.19 7.90
CA TYR A 91 -0.14 20.07 7.52
C TYR A 91 0.75 19.79 8.74
N PHE A 92 0.55 20.49 9.85
CA PHE A 92 1.36 20.23 11.06
C PHE A 92 1.09 18.85 11.67
N ARG A 93 -0.13 18.32 11.58
CA ARG A 93 -0.45 16.95 11.98
C ARG A 93 0.25 15.93 11.08
N TRP A 94 0.25 16.21 9.77
CA TRP A 94 0.97 15.40 8.79
C TRP A 94 2.47 15.41 9.09
N LEU A 95 3.05 16.58 9.31
CA LEU A 95 4.46 16.77 9.62
C LEU A 95 4.87 16.02 10.89
N TYR A 96 4.09 16.16 11.96
CA TYR A 96 4.30 15.40 13.20
C TYR A 96 4.29 13.88 12.94
N THR A 97 3.30 13.42 12.19
CA THR A 97 3.20 11.99 11.83
C THR A 97 4.43 11.54 11.05
N ALA A 98 4.88 12.33 10.09
CA ALA A 98 6.04 12.03 9.26
C ALA A 98 7.34 12.00 10.09
N PHE A 99 7.58 12.99 10.93
CA PHE A 99 8.78 13.09 11.78
C PHE A 99 8.89 11.92 12.74
N THR A 100 7.79 11.52 13.35
CA THR A 100 7.74 10.40 14.29
C THR A 100 7.95 9.02 13.65
N ARG A 101 8.11 8.94 12.32
CA ARG A 101 8.50 7.69 11.64
C ARG A 101 9.98 7.37 11.79
N ALA A 102 10.83 8.38 12.01
CA ALA A 102 12.25 8.16 12.24
C ALA A 102 12.50 7.81 13.71
N SER A 103 13.18 6.69 13.94
CA SER A 103 13.60 6.30 15.30
C SER A 103 15.05 6.73 15.61
N LYS A 104 15.85 7.10 14.60
CA LYS A 104 17.25 7.49 14.77
C LYS A 104 17.59 8.76 14.01
N THR A 105 17.45 8.78 12.71
CA THR A 105 17.86 9.93 11.88
C THR A 105 16.76 10.28 10.88
N LEU A 106 16.42 11.56 10.83
CA LEU A 106 15.50 12.13 9.86
C LEU A 106 16.29 13.02 8.90
N TYR A 107 16.16 12.79 7.60
CA TYR A 107 16.69 13.62 6.54
C TYR A 107 15.55 14.38 5.88
N LEU A 108 15.63 15.69 5.87
CA LEU A 108 14.64 16.57 5.23
C LEU A 108 15.10 16.85 3.79
N VAL A 109 14.18 16.63 2.85
CA VAL A 109 14.42 16.84 1.41
C VAL A 109 13.42 17.88 0.92
N ASN A 110 13.90 18.85 0.14
CA ASN A 110 13.09 19.95 -0.41
C ASN A 110 12.37 20.80 0.65
N TYR A 111 12.98 20.96 1.83
CA TYR A 111 12.48 21.87 2.86
C TYR A 111 13.02 23.30 2.62
N PRO A 112 12.16 24.32 2.71
CA PRO A 112 12.60 25.72 2.69
C PRO A 112 13.51 26.02 3.89
N GLU A 113 14.57 26.81 3.66
CA GLU A 113 15.53 27.19 4.73
C GLU A 113 14.81 27.88 5.91
N GLU A 114 13.79 28.67 5.62
CA GLU A 114 12.96 29.39 6.61
C GLU A 114 12.19 28.46 7.57
N GLN A 115 12.06 27.17 7.24
CA GLN A 115 11.37 26.17 8.07
C GLN A 115 12.35 25.31 8.88
N ILE A 116 13.66 25.54 8.77
CA ILE A 116 14.70 24.71 9.39
C ILE A 116 15.34 25.43 10.61
N GLU A 117 15.08 26.71 10.81
CA GLU A 117 15.58 27.50 11.95
C GLU A 117 14.87 27.19 13.28
#